data_e7bfe9d204a429e161a2dac520a7f8c6
#
_entry.id   e7bfe9d204a429e161a2dac520a7f8c6
#
_cell.length_a   1.000
_cell.length_b   1.000
_cell.length_c   1.000
_cell.angle_alpha   90.00
_cell.angle_beta   90.00
_cell.angle_gamma   90.00
#
_symmetry.space_group_name_H-M   'P 1'
#
loop_
_entity.id
_entity.type
_entity.pdbx_description
1 polymer ?
#
loop_
_entity_poly.entity_id
_entity_poly.type
_entity_poly.pdbx_seq_one_letter_code
_entity_poly.pdbx_strand_id
1 'polypeptide(L)'
;MKSMPVPAEHETTSLPLVGQQTLVIENHAQGNLLRILDPHGQATLSVEVTEEGPVLRFEHGLQVRTEGHLEFEAQGVAIRGRDEVRIESRADTHIHISGNLNLKANDDVELQGEQVQIN
;
A
#
# COMPACT_ATOMS: atom_id res chain seq x y z
N MET A 1 31.96 -27.51 18.19
CA MET A 1 30.71 -26.79 18.05
C MET A 1 30.45 -26.51 16.59
N LYS A 2 29.33 -26.98 16.11
CA LYS A 2 28.99 -26.82 14.70
C LYS A 2 28.43 -25.42 14.46
N SER A 3 29.15 -24.59 13.75
CA SER A 3 28.64 -23.25 13.41
C SER A 3 27.50 -23.35 12.41
N MET A 4 26.45 -22.59 12.63
CA MET A 4 25.37 -22.50 11.65
C MET A 4 25.90 -21.84 10.39
N PRO A 5 25.54 -22.36 9.20
CA PRO A 5 25.94 -21.70 7.97
C PRO A 5 25.34 -20.28 7.92
N VAL A 6 26.18 -19.32 7.59
CA VAL A 6 25.72 -17.97 7.31
C VAL A 6 24.94 -18.01 6.01
N PRO A 7 23.68 -17.51 5.97
CA PRO A 7 22.93 -17.46 4.72
C PRO A 7 23.72 -16.69 3.67
N ALA A 8 23.73 -17.17 2.45
CA ALA A 8 24.33 -16.46 1.34
C ALA A 8 23.62 -15.10 1.18
N GLU A 9 24.36 -14.08 0.74
CA GLU A 9 23.77 -12.76 0.48
C GLU A 9 22.57 -12.81 -0.47
N HIS A 10 22.57 -13.81 -1.36
CA HIS A 10 21.48 -14.09 -2.29
C HIS A 10 21.02 -15.52 -2.14
N GLU A 11 20.11 -15.74 -1.23
CA GLU A 11 19.42 -17.02 -1.14
C GLU A 11 18.01 -16.82 -1.65
N THR A 12 17.62 -17.62 -2.65
CA THR A 12 16.31 -17.52 -3.29
C THR A 12 15.52 -18.80 -3.07
N THR A 13 14.30 -18.65 -2.58
CA THR A 13 13.34 -19.74 -2.43
C THR A 13 12.13 -19.44 -3.31
N SER A 14 11.67 -20.45 -4.05
CA SER A 14 10.52 -20.32 -4.93
C SER A 14 9.44 -21.33 -4.58
N LEU A 15 8.18 -20.91 -4.58
CA LEU A 15 7.01 -21.75 -4.35
C LEU A 15 5.98 -21.53 -5.46
N PRO A 16 5.51 -22.61 -6.10
CA PRO A 16 4.44 -22.47 -7.08
C PRO A 16 3.12 -22.11 -6.40
N LEU A 17 2.39 -21.20 -7.02
CA LEU A 17 1.06 -20.79 -6.59
C LEU A 17 0.01 -21.17 -7.66
N VAL A 18 -1.25 -21.00 -7.33
CA VAL A 18 -2.35 -21.22 -8.25
C VAL A 18 -2.24 -20.29 -9.47
N GLY A 19 -2.69 -20.76 -10.64
CA GLY A 19 -2.70 -19.96 -11.86
C GLY A 19 -1.32 -19.73 -12.45
N GLN A 20 -0.40 -20.68 -12.28
CA GLN A 20 0.98 -20.62 -12.78
C GLN A 20 1.76 -19.40 -12.24
N GLN A 21 1.34 -18.88 -11.11
CA GLN A 21 2.04 -17.84 -10.41
C GLN A 21 3.13 -18.44 -9.52
N THR A 22 4.09 -17.64 -9.11
CA THR A 22 5.20 -18.09 -8.28
C THR A 22 5.45 -17.10 -7.16
N LEU A 23 5.57 -17.61 -5.94
CA LEU A 23 6.08 -16.82 -4.82
C LEU A 23 7.61 -17.00 -4.77
N VAL A 24 8.31 -15.88 -4.77
CA VAL A 24 9.78 -15.84 -4.69
C VAL A 24 10.19 -15.08 -3.45
N ILE A 25 11.05 -15.69 -2.65
CA ILE A 25 11.63 -15.04 -1.47
C ILE A 25 13.13 -14.94 -1.68
N GLU A 26 13.64 -13.71 -1.69
CA GLU A 26 15.05 -13.42 -1.81
C GLU A 26 15.57 -12.87 -0.50
N ASN A 27 16.64 -13.44 0.01
CA ASN A 27 17.34 -12.97 1.20
C ASN A 27 18.55 -12.15 0.79
N HIS A 28 18.60 -10.91 1.25
CA HIS A 28 19.70 -9.99 1.04
C HIS A 28 20.33 -9.63 2.38
N ALA A 29 21.54 -9.11 2.35
CA ALA A 29 22.25 -8.72 3.57
C ALA A 29 21.50 -7.66 4.39
N GLN A 30 20.72 -6.80 3.75
CA GLN A 30 20.02 -5.68 4.38
C GLN A 30 18.51 -5.85 4.46
N GLY A 31 17.98 -7.00 4.08
CA GLY A 31 16.54 -7.23 4.12
C GLY A 31 16.13 -8.40 3.26
N ASN A 32 14.82 -8.59 3.21
CA ASN A 32 14.20 -9.65 2.43
C ASN A 32 13.26 -9.05 1.40
N LEU A 33 13.13 -9.73 0.26
CA LEU A 33 12.20 -9.33 -0.78
C LEU A 33 11.31 -10.52 -1.11
N LEU A 34 10.01 -10.36 -0.89
CA LEU A 34 8.98 -11.32 -1.27
C LEU A 34 8.28 -10.79 -2.51
N ARG A 35 8.13 -11.64 -3.54
CA ARG A 35 7.44 -11.24 -4.77
C ARG A 35 6.49 -12.34 -5.21
N ILE A 36 5.36 -11.92 -5.76
CA ILE A 36 4.48 -12.81 -6.50
C ILE A 36 4.68 -12.48 -7.97
N LEU A 37 5.14 -13.48 -8.74
CA LEU A 37 5.36 -13.35 -10.17
C LEU A 37 4.19 -13.95 -10.93
N ASP A 38 3.79 -13.29 -12.01
CA ASP A 38 2.79 -13.82 -12.92
C ASP A 38 3.41 -14.91 -13.83
N PRO A 39 2.62 -15.58 -14.71
CA PRO A 39 3.17 -16.59 -15.60
C PRO A 39 4.24 -16.09 -16.56
N HIS A 40 4.33 -14.78 -16.80
CA HIS A 40 5.34 -14.15 -17.63
C HIS A 40 6.58 -13.73 -16.86
N GLY A 41 6.63 -14.00 -15.56
CA GLY A 41 7.77 -13.64 -14.72
C GLY A 41 7.76 -12.20 -14.22
N GLN A 42 6.67 -11.47 -14.41
CA GLN A 42 6.55 -10.09 -13.92
C GLN A 42 5.98 -10.07 -12.50
N ALA A 43 6.55 -9.22 -11.65
CA ALA A 43 6.07 -9.08 -10.29
C ALA A 43 4.75 -8.31 -10.26
N THR A 44 3.73 -8.89 -9.63
CA THR A 44 2.45 -8.23 -9.39
C THR A 44 2.36 -7.65 -7.99
N LEU A 45 3.02 -8.28 -7.04
CA LEU A 45 3.11 -7.83 -5.65
C LEU A 45 4.56 -7.99 -5.19
N SER A 46 5.07 -6.98 -4.50
CA SER A 46 6.36 -7.06 -3.82
C SER A 46 6.23 -6.58 -2.39
N VAL A 47 6.81 -7.32 -1.46
CA VAL A 47 6.94 -6.92 -0.07
C VAL A 47 8.44 -6.87 0.24
N GLU A 48 8.94 -5.68 0.50
CA GLU A 48 10.33 -5.47 0.91
C GLU A 48 10.36 -5.36 2.43
N VAL A 49 11.06 -6.27 3.08
CA VAL A 49 11.21 -6.28 4.54
C VAL A 49 12.53 -5.61 4.88
N THR A 50 12.46 -4.45 5.53
CA THR A 50 13.62 -3.66 5.92
C THR A 50 13.67 -3.55 7.45
N GLU A 51 14.76 -3.02 7.97
CA GLU A 51 14.89 -2.76 9.41
C GLU A 51 13.85 -1.75 9.90
N GLU A 52 13.38 -0.86 9.03
CA GLU A 52 12.36 0.15 9.34
C GLU A 52 10.93 -0.37 9.18
N GLY A 53 10.77 -1.58 8.66
CA GLY A 53 9.46 -2.21 8.47
C GLY A 53 9.20 -2.63 7.05
N PRO A 54 8.02 -3.20 6.79
CA PRO A 54 7.66 -3.69 5.46
C PRO A 54 7.20 -2.57 4.54
N VAL A 55 7.53 -2.68 3.27
CA VAL A 55 7.04 -1.83 2.20
C VAL A 55 6.32 -2.69 1.19
N LEU A 56 5.04 -2.38 0.92
CA LEU A 56 4.22 -3.08 -0.06
C LEU A 56 4.20 -2.29 -1.37
N ARG A 57 4.43 -2.99 -2.49
CA ARG A 57 4.37 -2.41 -3.82
C ARG A 57 3.49 -3.26 -4.72
N PHE A 58 2.66 -2.59 -5.51
CA PHE A 58 1.77 -3.22 -6.48
C PHE A 58 2.05 -2.58 -7.84
N GLU A 59 2.64 -3.36 -8.76
CA GLU A 59 3.15 -2.81 -10.02
C GLU A 59 2.05 -2.40 -11.00
N HIS A 60 0.90 -3.09 -10.96
CA HIS A 60 -0.17 -2.89 -11.93
C HIS A 60 -1.47 -2.36 -11.32
N GLY A 61 -1.46 -2.02 -10.05
CA GLY A 61 -2.63 -1.53 -9.35
C GLY A 61 -3.04 -2.41 -8.20
N LEU A 62 -3.87 -1.86 -7.35
CA LEU A 62 -4.38 -2.53 -6.16
C LEU A 62 -5.83 -2.14 -5.97
N GLN A 63 -6.69 -3.14 -5.69
CA GLN A 63 -8.05 -2.91 -5.22
C GLN A 63 -8.18 -3.55 -3.85
N VAL A 64 -8.65 -2.79 -2.88
CA VAL A 64 -8.99 -3.30 -1.56
C VAL A 64 -10.51 -3.24 -1.43
N ARG A 65 -11.14 -4.40 -1.27
CA ARG A 65 -12.60 -4.52 -1.14
C ARG A 65 -12.94 -5.33 0.09
N THR A 66 -13.92 -4.88 0.82
CA THR A 66 -14.53 -5.64 1.91
C THR A 66 -16.04 -5.39 1.89
N GLU A 67 -16.81 -6.39 2.25
CA GLU A 67 -18.25 -6.22 2.44
C GLU A 67 -18.57 -5.66 3.81
N GLY A 68 -17.60 -5.66 4.71
CA GLY A 68 -17.72 -5.09 6.03
C GLY A 68 -17.07 -3.73 6.16
N HIS A 69 -16.45 -3.52 7.29
CA HIS A 69 -15.80 -2.27 7.64
C HIS A 69 -14.32 -2.30 7.26
N LEU A 70 -13.81 -1.19 6.71
CA LEU A 70 -12.39 -1.02 6.43
C LEU A 70 -11.88 0.16 7.25
N GLU A 71 -10.82 -0.04 8.00
CA GLU A 71 -10.26 0.97 8.89
C GLU A 71 -8.76 1.11 8.67
N PHE A 72 -8.30 2.35 8.62
CA PHE A 72 -6.89 2.69 8.59
C PHE A 72 -6.56 3.53 9.81
N GLU A 73 -5.65 3.07 10.62
CA GLU A 73 -5.20 3.78 11.81
C GLU A 73 -3.69 3.80 11.85
N ALA A 74 -3.10 4.98 12.07
CA ALA A 74 -1.66 5.14 12.13
C ALA A 74 -1.34 6.45 12.85
N GLN A 75 -0.10 6.62 13.26
CA GLN A 75 0.39 7.88 13.80
C GLN A 75 0.26 9.01 12.77
N GLY A 76 0.47 8.70 11.50
CA GLY A 76 0.27 9.62 10.39
C GLY A 76 -0.18 8.86 9.16
N VAL A 77 -0.98 9.50 8.32
CA VAL A 77 -1.44 8.94 7.06
C VAL A 77 -1.21 9.95 5.95
N ALA A 78 -0.57 9.53 4.87
CA ALA A 78 -0.40 10.34 3.67
C ALA A 78 -1.04 9.63 2.49
N ILE A 79 -1.87 10.35 1.74
CA ILE A 79 -2.51 9.84 0.53
C ILE A 79 -2.09 10.74 -0.62
N ARG A 80 -1.45 10.16 -1.65
CA ARG A 80 -0.97 10.89 -2.82
C ARG A 80 -1.44 10.21 -4.09
N GLY A 81 -2.08 10.95 -4.96
CA GLY A 81 -2.40 10.51 -6.31
C GLY A 81 -1.65 11.37 -7.31
N ARG A 82 -1.07 10.77 -8.35
CA ARG A 82 -0.41 11.55 -9.41
C ARG A 82 -1.42 12.25 -10.30
N ASP A 83 -2.50 11.56 -10.60
CA ASP A 83 -3.51 12.06 -11.52
C ASP A 83 -4.75 12.50 -10.77
N GLU A 84 -5.20 11.72 -9.80
CA GLU A 84 -6.46 11.96 -9.12
C GLU A 84 -6.50 11.28 -7.76
N VAL A 85 -7.17 11.91 -6.81
CA VAL A 85 -7.64 11.27 -5.58
C VAL A 85 -9.15 11.49 -5.50
N ARG A 86 -9.92 10.40 -5.41
CA ARG A 86 -11.38 10.45 -5.38
C ARG A 86 -11.91 9.81 -4.10
N ILE A 87 -12.81 10.52 -3.42
CA ILE A 87 -13.50 10.04 -2.23
C ILE A 87 -15.00 10.18 -2.48
N GLU A 88 -15.71 9.05 -2.47
CA GLU A 88 -17.15 9.01 -2.74
C GLU A 88 -17.86 8.22 -1.65
N SER A 89 -19.04 8.67 -1.27
CA SER A 89 -19.92 7.97 -0.35
C SER A 89 -21.36 8.04 -0.87
N ARG A 90 -22.09 6.94 -0.70
CA ARG A 90 -23.53 6.93 -1.05
C ARG A 90 -24.41 7.57 0.01
N ALA A 91 -23.87 7.74 1.20
CA ALA A 91 -24.58 8.38 2.32
C ALA A 91 -23.76 9.58 2.78
N ASP A 92 -23.27 9.56 4.00
CA ASP A 92 -22.57 10.69 4.58
C ASP A 92 -21.06 10.51 4.53
N THR A 93 -20.34 11.61 4.46
CA THR A 93 -18.89 11.65 4.66
C THR A 93 -18.61 12.61 5.80
N HIS A 94 -17.86 12.13 6.81
CA HIS A 94 -17.49 12.94 7.96
C HIS A 94 -16.00 13.17 7.98
N ILE A 95 -15.59 14.43 8.14
CA ILE A 95 -14.21 14.81 8.34
C ILE A 95 -14.13 15.58 9.65
N HIS A 96 -13.47 15.00 10.66
CA HIS A 96 -13.30 15.62 11.97
C HIS A 96 -11.81 15.84 12.26
N ILE A 97 -11.46 17.06 12.60
CA ILE A 97 -10.08 17.45 12.80
C ILE A 97 -9.98 18.24 14.11
N SER A 98 -9.15 17.76 15.04
CA SER A 98 -8.95 18.46 16.32
C SER A 98 -8.00 19.64 16.20
N GLY A 99 -7.17 19.66 15.18
CA GLY A 99 -6.27 20.77 14.90
C GLY A 99 -6.77 21.62 13.74
N ASN A 100 -5.92 21.90 12.79
CA ASN A 100 -6.22 22.72 11.63
C ASN A 100 -6.50 21.87 10.40
N LEU A 101 -7.44 22.31 9.59
CA LEU A 101 -7.66 21.81 8.23
C LEU A 101 -7.11 22.84 7.24
N ASN A 102 -6.15 22.44 6.43
CA ASN A 102 -5.59 23.27 5.38
C ASN A 102 -6.02 22.73 4.02
N LEU A 103 -6.71 23.53 3.24
CA LEU A 103 -7.12 23.21 1.88
C LEU A 103 -6.42 24.19 0.93
N LYS A 104 -5.70 23.65 -0.03
CA LYS A 104 -4.99 24.47 -1.02
C LYS A 104 -5.15 23.83 -2.40
N ALA A 105 -5.56 24.63 -3.35
CA ALA A 105 -5.64 24.26 -4.74
C ALA A 105 -4.96 25.35 -5.57
N ASN A 106 -4.31 24.94 -6.67
CA ASN A 106 -3.74 25.93 -7.60
C ASN A 106 -4.82 26.63 -8.41
N ASP A 107 -5.86 25.90 -8.77
CA ASP A 107 -6.96 26.45 -9.54
C ASP A 107 -8.15 26.72 -8.61
N ASP A 108 -9.14 25.87 -8.61
CA ASP A 108 -10.38 26.13 -7.88
C ASP A 108 -10.62 25.15 -6.74
N VAL A 109 -11.27 25.61 -5.68
CA VAL A 109 -11.93 24.78 -4.68
C VAL A 109 -13.44 24.98 -4.88
N GLU A 110 -14.14 23.91 -5.27
CA GLU A 110 -15.59 23.95 -5.47
C GLU A 110 -16.31 23.25 -4.33
N LEU A 111 -17.29 23.93 -3.75
CA LEU A 111 -18.19 23.39 -2.74
C LEU A 111 -19.61 23.52 -3.26
N GLN A 112 -20.30 22.40 -3.42
CA GLN A 112 -21.68 22.37 -3.89
C GLN A 112 -22.55 21.62 -2.90
N GLY A 113 -23.69 22.17 -2.57
CA GLY A 113 -24.64 21.54 -1.68
C GLY A 113 -25.89 22.40 -1.56
N GLU A 114 -26.96 21.85 -0.99
CA GLU A 114 -28.17 22.65 -0.70
C GLU A 114 -27.85 23.74 0.30
N GLN A 115 -26.96 23.45 1.25
CA GLN A 115 -26.55 24.40 2.26
C GLN A 115 -25.08 24.21 2.59
N VAL A 116 -24.32 25.28 2.62
CA VAL A 116 -22.94 25.32 3.08
C VAL A 116 -22.89 26.23 4.31
N GLN A 117 -22.55 25.64 5.46
CA GLN A 117 -22.41 26.39 6.71
C GLN A 117 -20.93 26.58 7.06
N ILE A 118 -20.56 27.81 7.35
CA ILE A 118 -19.22 28.17 7.80
C ILE A 118 -19.42 29.05 9.05
N ASN A 119 -18.79 28.62 10.13
CA ASN A 119 -18.84 29.36 11.39
C ASN A 119 -17.86 30.53 11.39
#